data_97fa2931841e61f23926fe10ec2a8ee4
#
_entry.id   97fa2931841e61f23926fe10ec2a8ee4
#
_cell.length_a   1.000
_cell.length_b   1.000
_cell.length_c   1.000
_cell.angle_alpha   90.00
_cell.angle_beta   90.00
_cell.angle_gamma   90.00
#
_symmetry.space_group_name_H-M   'P 1'
#
loop_
_entity.id
_entity.type
_entity.pdbx_description
1 polymer ?
#
loop_
_entity_poly.entity_id
_entity_poly.type
_entity_poly.pdbx_seq_one_letter_code
_entity_poly.pdbx_strand_id
1 'polypeptide(L)'
;MIVLTLAFCISAVGVYAQKADFSGKWTLDVAKSKLGERNNIETQTLTVTQAANDIKVDTATTRKPPAGGGAPGGGGMGGGGVMGRGGDGPATYMLDGKDVKSEIAGPGGTMVPVTTNAKVDGGKLTLSRSTTFNTPNGAITATSKEIWELSADGKTLTVTTERTSPRGTDTTTKVFIKG
;
A
#
# COMPACT_ATOMS: atom_id res chain seq x y z
N MET A 1 -36.17 -36.33 47.78
CA MET A 1 -35.64 -35.00 47.40
C MET A 1 -34.55 -35.25 46.35
N ILE A 2 -34.88 -35.07 45.08
CA ILE A 2 -33.95 -35.31 43.95
C ILE A 2 -33.44 -33.94 43.51
N VAL A 3 -32.14 -33.66 43.69
CA VAL A 3 -31.47 -32.45 43.24
C VAL A 3 -31.00 -32.69 41.82
N LEU A 4 -31.64 -32.06 40.85
CA LEU A 4 -31.30 -32.11 39.41
C LEU A 4 -30.25 -31.03 39.13
N THR A 5 -28.99 -31.42 39.00
CA THR A 5 -27.89 -30.52 38.66
C THR A 5 -27.88 -30.30 37.14
N LEU A 6 -28.30 -29.11 36.71
CA LEU A 6 -28.27 -28.69 35.31
C LEU A 6 -26.83 -28.25 34.96
N ALA A 7 -26.12 -29.10 34.22
CA ALA A 7 -24.80 -28.75 33.68
C ALA A 7 -24.94 -27.79 32.47
N PHE A 8 -24.58 -26.56 32.62
CA PHE A 8 -24.57 -25.54 31.56
C PHE A 8 -23.25 -25.68 30.75
N CYS A 9 -23.32 -26.36 29.61
CA CYS A 9 -22.20 -26.42 28.66
C CYS A 9 -22.07 -25.08 27.93
N ILE A 10 -21.11 -24.25 28.35
CA ILE A 10 -20.73 -23.04 27.60
C ILE A 10 -19.87 -23.49 26.42
N SER A 11 -20.46 -23.56 25.24
CA SER A 11 -19.74 -23.75 23.98
C SER A 11 -18.98 -22.47 23.68
N ALA A 12 -17.67 -22.43 23.92
CA ALA A 12 -16.80 -21.36 23.45
C ALA A 12 -16.76 -21.42 21.92
N VAL A 13 -17.57 -20.60 21.27
CA VAL A 13 -17.48 -20.36 19.82
C VAL A 13 -16.18 -19.58 19.61
N GLY A 14 -15.12 -20.27 19.21
CA GLY A 14 -13.89 -19.64 18.79
C GLY A 14 -14.19 -18.75 17.60
N VAL A 15 -14.21 -17.43 17.81
CA VAL A 15 -14.23 -16.46 16.72
C VAL A 15 -12.87 -16.55 16.03
N TYR A 16 -12.77 -17.39 15.01
CA TYR A 16 -11.64 -17.32 14.09
C TYR A 16 -11.74 -15.96 13.42
N ALA A 17 -10.84 -15.06 13.79
CA ALA A 17 -10.70 -13.77 13.12
C ALA A 17 -10.47 -14.07 11.61
N GLN A 18 -11.50 -13.88 10.82
CA GLN A 18 -11.43 -14.08 9.39
C GLN A 18 -10.36 -13.12 8.86
N LYS A 19 -9.35 -13.65 8.17
CA LYS A 19 -8.28 -12.85 7.57
C LYS A 19 -8.94 -11.81 6.65
N ALA A 20 -8.67 -10.53 6.86
CA ALA A 20 -9.27 -9.48 6.03
C ALA A 20 -8.93 -9.71 4.56
N ASP A 21 -9.94 -9.63 3.70
CA ASP A 21 -9.80 -9.73 2.25
C ASP A 21 -9.85 -8.33 1.63
N PHE A 22 -8.69 -7.88 1.16
CA PHE A 22 -8.51 -6.59 0.51
C PHE A 22 -8.78 -6.65 -1.01
N SER A 23 -9.16 -7.81 -1.56
CA SER A 23 -9.41 -7.97 -2.99
C SER A 23 -10.53 -7.06 -3.48
N GLY A 24 -10.37 -6.58 -4.71
CA GLY A 24 -11.35 -5.76 -5.41
C GLY A 24 -10.73 -4.59 -6.14
N LYS A 25 -11.60 -3.80 -6.73
CA LYS A 25 -11.24 -2.53 -7.36
C LYS A 25 -11.59 -1.40 -6.39
N TRP A 26 -10.65 -0.50 -6.17
CA TRP A 26 -10.74 0.57 -5.21
C TRP A 26 -10.48 1.90 -5.89
N THR A 27 -11.37 2.87 -5.72
CA THR A 27 -11.22 4.22 -6.31
C THR A 27 -10.98 5.24 -5.20
N LEU A 28 -9.95 6.08 -5.38
CA LEU A 28 -9.57 7.12 -4.41
C LEU A 28 -10.68 8.16 -4.25
N ASP A 29 -11.11 8.38 -3.03
CA ASP A 29 -11.91 9.53 -2.62
C ASP A 29 -10.97 10.66 -2.19
N VAL A 30 -10.69 11.57 -3.13
CA VAL A 30 -9.75 12.68 -2.91
C VAL A 30 -10.25 13.61 -1.79
N ALA A 31 -11.57 13.78 -1.68
CA ALA A 31 -12.17 14.69 -0.69
C ALA A 31 -12.01 14.20 0.75
N LYS A 32 -12.01 12.87 0.94
CA LYS A 32 -11.80 12.23 2.26
C LYS A 32 -10.34 11.93 2.58
N SER A 33 -9.43 12.16 1.63
CA SER A 33 -8.02 11.81 1.75
C SER A 33 -7.20 13.00 2.24
N LYS A 34 -6.14 12.71 3.02
CA LYS A 34 -5.11 13.67 3.43
C LYS A 34 -3.85 13.41 2.62
N LEU A 35 -3.73 14.05 1.45
CA LEU A 35 -2.71 13.73 0.44
C LEU A 35 -1.44 14.60 0.54
N GLY A 36 -1.39 15.55 1.50
CA GLY A 36 -0.30 16.53 1.65
C GLY A 36 -0.41 17.70 0.67
N GLU A 37 0.33 18.78 0.95
CA GLU A 37 0.24 20.05 0.23
C GLU A 37 0.71 19.98 -1.24
N ARG A 38 1.63 19.09 -1.55
CA ARG A 38 2.19 18.91 -2.91
C ARG A 38 1.46 17.85 -3.73
N ASN A 39 0.23 17.54 -3.32
CA ASN A 39 -0.54 16.53 -4.03
C ASN A 39 -1.07 17.08 -5.36
N ASN A 40 -0.85 16.31 -6.42
CA ASN A 40 -1.39 16.56 -7.75
C ASN A 40 -2.20 15.36 -8.30
N ILE A 41 -2.59 14.42 -7.42
CA ILE A 41 -3.42 13.28 -7.83
C ILE A 41 -4.82 13.79 -8.16
N GLU A 42 -5.28 13.48 -9.36
CA GLU A 42 -6.63 13.71 -9.81
C GLU A 42 -7.51 12.49 -9.58
N THR A 43 -7.02 11.33 -10.03
CA THR A 43 -7.64 10.04 -9.77
C THR A 43 -6.60 9.00 -9.43
N GLN A 44 -6.97 8.02 -8.61
CA GLN A 44 -6.15 6.82 -8.38
C GLN A 44 -7.07 5.61 -8.21
N THR A 45 -6.71 4.53 -8.85
CA THR A 45 -7.40 3.25 -8.74
C THR A 45 -6.41 2.19 -8.30
N LEU A 46 -6.83 1.34 -7.35
CA LEU A 46 -6.12 0.12 -6.99
C LEU A 46 -6.95 -1.07 -7.47
N THR A 47 -6.32 -2.01 -8.15
CA THR A 47 -6.87 -3.34 -8.41
C THR A 47 -6.09 -4.32 -7.56
N VAL A 48 -6.77 -4.93 -6.60
CA VAL A 48 -6.15 -5.80 -5.59
C VAL A 48 -6.63 -7.23 -5.80
N THR A 49 -5.69 -8.15 -5.86
CA THR A 49 -5.94 -9.59 -5.86
C THR A 49 -5.17 -10.20 -4.70
N GLN A 50 -5.90 -10.78 -3.74
CA GLN A 50 -5.31 -11.42 -2.57
C GLN A 50 -5.50 -12.93 -2.67
N ALA A 51 -4.42 -13.68 -2.56
CA ALA A 51 -4.39 -15.12 -2.43
C ALA A 51 -4.03 -15.54 -1.00
N ALA A 52 -3.89 -16.83 -0.76
CA ALA A 52 -3.56 -17.35 0.58
C ALA A 52 -2.20 -16.83 1.09
N ASN A 53 -1.22 -16.71 0.19
CA ASN A 53 0.18 -16.43 0.54
C ASN A 53 0.72 -15.14 -0.05
N ASP A 54 -0.01 -14.48 -0.93
CA ASP A 54 0.43 -13.23 -1.58
C ASP A 54 -0.71 -12.26 -1.80
N ILE A 55 -0.35 -11.01 -2.05
CA ILE A 55 -1.24 -9.95 -2.49
C ILE A 55 -0.60 -9.20 -3.64
N LYS A 56 -1.33 -9.08 -4.74
CA LYS A 56 -0.97 -8.28 -5.90
C LYS A 56 -1.78 -7.00 -5.89
N VAL A 57 -1.09 -5.88 -6.01
CA VAL A 57 -1.67 -4.54 -6.07
C VAL A 57 -1.26 -3.90 -7.38
N ASP A 58 -2.23 -3.56 -8.21
CA ASP A 58 -2.00 -2.80 -9.44
C ASP A 58 -2.56 -1.40 -9.26
N THR A 59 -1.70 -0.39 -9.42
CA THR A 59 -2.02 1.02 -9.17
C THR A 59 -2.01 1.79 -10.47
N ALA A 60 -3.10 2.51 -10.74
CA ALA A 60 -3.20 3.46 -11.85
C ALA A 60 -3.51 4.85 -11.29
N THR A 61 -2.68 5.85 -11.62
CA THR A 61 -2.81 7.21 -11.11
C THR A 61 -2.84 8.23 -12.25
N THR A 62 -3.87 9.09 -12.25
CA THR A 62 -3.91 10.30 -13.09
C THR A 62 -3.52 11.50 -12.25
N ARG A 63 -2.69 12.38 -12.80
CA ARG A 63 -2.21 13.58 -12.12
C ARG A 63 -2.57 14.84 -12.89
N LYS A 64 -2.90 15.90 -12.16
CA LYS A 64 -3.06 17.23 -12.72
C LYS A 64 -1.74 17.71 -13.32
N PRO A 65 -1.76 18.38 -14.47
CA PRO A 65 -0.57 19.05 -14.98
C PRO A 65 -0.02 20.04 -13.96
N PRO A 66 1.29 20.24 -13.89
CA PRO A 66 1.87 21.28 -13.02
C PRO A 66 1.31 22.65 -13.40
N ALA A 67 0.85 23.41 -12.39
CA ALA A 67 0.41 24.79 -12.57
C ALA A 67 1.64 25.66 -12.94
N GLY A 68 1.90 25.88 -14.20
CA GLY A 68 3.02 26.61 -14.74
C GLY A 68 3.45 25.93 -16.02
N GLY A 69 3.03 26.49 -17.20
CA GLY A 69 3.16 25.88 -18.52
C GLY A 69 4.58 25.53 -18.95
N GLY A 70 5.11 24.47 -18.39
CA GLY A 70 6.20 23.74 -18.97
C GLY A 70 5.60 22.85 -20.05
N ALA A 71 6.09 22.97 -21.28
CA ALA A 71 5.67 22.19 -22.45
C ALA A 71 5.58 20.70 -22.08
N PRO A 72 4.64 19.93 -22.69
CA PRO A 72 4.58 18.50 -22.56
C PRO A 72 5.82 17.92 -23.26
N GLY A 73 6.91 17.89 -22.49
CA GLY A 73 8.14 17.26 -22.92
C GLY A 73 7.96 15.74 -22.86
N GLY A 74 7.85 15.12 -24.01
CA GLY A 74 8.16 13.76 -24.31
C GLY A 74 7.35 12.72 -23.52
N GLY A 75 6.44 12.03 -24.21
CA GLY A 75 5.83 10.78 -23.78
C GLY A 75 6.88 9.79 -23.31
N GLY A 76 7.16 9.77 -22.01
CA GLY A 76 7.87 8.71 -21.35
C GLY A 76 6.88 7.65 -20.98
N MET A 77 6.84 6.57 -21.74
CA MET A 77 6.25 5.32 -21.32
C MET A 77 6.62 5.03 -19.87
N GLY A 78 5.61 4.89 -19.00
CA GLY A 78 5.59 3.99 -17.83
C GLY A 78 6.74 4.02 -16.85
N GLY A 79 7.47 5.13 -16.70
CA GLY A 79 8.50 5.27 -15.68
C GLY A 79 7.93 5.99 -14.46
N GLY A 80 7.14 5.30 -13.64
CA GLY A 80 6.76 5.78 -12.32
C GLY A 80 8.02 6.18 -11.56
N GLY A 81 8.11 7.47 -11.19
CA GLY A 81 9.29 8.07 -10.60
C GLY A 81 9.88 7.22 -9.49
N VAL A 82 11.07 6.74 -9.69
CA VAL A 82 11.82 5.80 -8.87
C VAL A 82 12.10 6.35 -7.47
N MET A 83 11.99 7.65 -7.29
CA MET A 83 12.11 8.32 -6.01
C MET A 83 10.77 8.43 -5.31
N GLY A 84 10.37 7.36 -4.62
CA GLY A 84 9.53 7.44 -3.42
C GLY A 84 8.07 7.87 -3.55
N ARG A 85 7.52 8.07 -4.74
CA ARG A 85 6.08 8.10 -4.97
C ARG A 85 5.68 6.72 -5.43
N GLY A 86 4.81 6.02 -4.66
CA GLY A 86 4.31 4.71 -4.99
C GLY A 86 4.09 4.57 -6.49
N GLY A 87 4.91 3.73 -7.12
CA GLY A 87 4.92 3.60 -8.57
C GLY A 87 3.57 3.09 -9.04
N ASP A 88 3.09 3.61 -10.17
CA ASP A 88 1.98 2.99 -10.88
C ASP A 88 2.44 1.63 -11.42
N GLY A 89 1.51 0.72 -11.59
CA GLY A 89 1.74 -0.63 -12.07
C GLY A 89 1.65 -1.69 -10.97
N PRO A 90 1.83 -2.96 -11.37
CA PRO A 90 1.64 -4.10 -10.48
C PRO A 90 2.82 -4.29 -9.51
N ALA A 91 2.50 -4.54 -8.25
CA ALA A 91 3.44 -4.98 -7.23
C ALA A 91 2.87 -6.22 -6.53
N THR A 92 3.72 -7.21 -6.28
CA THR A 92 3.34 -8.44 -5.56
C THR A 92 4.10 -8.49 -4.25
N TYR A 93 3.40 -8.83 -3.17
CA TYR A 93 3.95 -8.95 -1.84
C TYR A 93 3.60 -10.33 -1.27
N MET A 94 4.56 -10.97 -0.62
CA MET A 94 4.33 -12.23 0.10
C MET A 94 3.79 -11.92 1.50
N LEU A 95 2.68 -12.58 1.89
CA LEU A 95 1.97 -12.33 3.15
C LEU A 95 2.51 -13.12 4.35
N ASP A 96 3.69 -13.74 4.19
CA ASP A 96 4.35 -14.53 5.22
C ASP A 96 5.24 -13.69 6.17
N GLY A 97 5.28 -12.38 5.95
CA GLY A 97 6.09 -11.43 6.74
C GLY A 97 7.58 -11.48 6.44
N LYS A 98 8.02 -12.23 5.42
CA LYS A 98 9.43 -12.28 5.04
C LYS A 98 9.79 -11.20 4.04
N ASP A 99 11.05 -10.81 4.08
CA ASP A 99 11.62 -9.89 3.11
C ASP A 99 11.81 -10.55 1.76
N VAL A 100 11.27 -9.91 0.72
CA VAL A 100 11.50 -10.26 -0.68
C VAL A 100 12.40 -9.21 -1.30
N LYS A 101 13.56 -9.66 -1.81
CA LYS A 101 14.51 -8.79 -2.51
C LYS A 101 14.27 -8.88 -4.01
N SER A 102 14.24 -7.75 -4.67
CA SER A 102 14.10 -7.61 -6.11
C SER A 102 14.86 -6.40 -6.60
N GLU A 103 14.87 -6.18 -7.90
CA GLU A 103 15.44 -5.00 -8.51
C GLU A 103 14.41 -4.35 -9.44
N ILE A 104 14.42 -3.04 -9.50
CA ILE A 104 13.58 -2.26 -10.41
C ILE A 104 14.46 -1.38 -11.28
N ALA A 105 13.97 -1.03 -12.48
CA ALA A 105 14.66 -0.07 -13.33
C ALA A 105 14.64 1.33 -12.67
N GLY A 106 15.82 1.89 -12.49
CA GLY A 106 16.04 3.23 -11.95
C GLY A 106 16.35 4.25 -13.04
N PRO A 107 16.63 5.50 -12.65
CA PRO A 107 17.05 6.55 -13.56
C PRO A 107 18.29 6.13 -14.36
N GLY A 108 18.31 6.44 -15.66
CA GLY A 108 19.45 6.11 -16.52
C GLY A 108 19.64 4.62 -16.80
N GLY A 109 18.62 3.76 -16.57
CA GLY A 109 18.69 2.32 -16.84
C GLY A 109 19.47 1.52 -15.79
N THR A 110 19.85 2.13 -14.67
CA THR A 110 20.49 1.42 -13.55
C THR A 110 19.47 0.55 -12.83
N MET A 111 19.86 -0.64 -12.37
CA MET A 111 19.03 -1.46 -11.51
C MET A 111 19.14 -0.99 -10.07
N VAL A 112 18.00 -0.84 -9.42
CA VAL A 112 17.88 -0.34 -8.06
C VAL A 112 17.36 -1.45 -7.16
N PRO A 113 18.08 -1.85 -6.11
CA PRO A 113 17.63 -2.87 -5.19
C PRO A 113 16.43 -2.39 -4.38
N VAL A 114 15.42 -3.27 -4.30
CA VAL A 114 14.18 -3.07 -3.54
C VAL A 114 13.96 -4.28 -2.63
N THR A 115 13.65 -4.00 -1.39
CA THR A 115 13.16 -5.01 -0.44
C THR A 115 11.70 -4.70 -0.12
N THR A 116 10.84 -5.69 -0.24
CA THR A 116 9.41 -5.60 0.10
C THR A 116 9.05 -6.62 1.17
N ASN A 117 8.07 -6.29 2.00
CA ASN A 117 7.55 -7.15 3.05
C ASN A 117 6.05 -6.88 3.20
N ALA A 118 5.26 -7.91 3.47
CA ALA A 118 3.86 -7.77 3.78
C ALA A 118 3.42 -8.66 4.93
N LYS A 119 2.60 -8.14 5.83
CA LYS A 119 2.06 -8.86 6.98
C LYS A 119 0.60 -8.50 7.19
N VAL A 120 -0.24 -9.51 7.39
CA VAL A 120 -1.62 -9.33 7.88
C VAL A 120 -1.66 -9.65 9.36
N ASP A 121 -2.17 -8.70 10.16
CA ASP A 121 -2.29 -8.83 11.60
C ASP A 121 -3.57 -8.13 12.09
N GLY A 122 -4.44 -8.86 12.80
CA GLY A 122 -5.67 -8.31 13.37
C GLY A 122 -6.60 -7.61 12.38
N GLY A 123 -6.65 -8.06 11.12
CA GLY A 123 -7.48 -7.42 10.08
C GLY A 123 -6.82 -6.23 9.38
N LYS A 124 -5.59 -5.90 9.74
CA LYS A 124 -4.77 -4.86 9.08
C LYS A 124 -3.72 -5.52 8.20
N LEU A 125 -3.49 -4.92 7.02
CA LEU A 125 -2.38 -5.29 6.14
C LEU A 125 -1.31 -4.21 6.26
N THR A 126 -0.10 -4.62 6.58
CA THR A 126 1.08 -3.75 6.55
C THR A 126 1.93 -4.13 5.35
N LEU A 127 2.20 -3.17 4.47
CA LEU A 127 3.14 -3.29 3.37
C LEU A 127 4.35 -2.42 3.66
N SER A 128 5.55 -2.97 3.54
CA SER A 128 6.80 -2.23 3.72
C SER A 128 7.65 -2.34 2.46
N ARG A 129 8.29 -1.25 2.10
CA ARG A 129 9.21 -1.18 0.96
C ARG A 129 10.42 -0.35 1.33
N SER A 130 11.59 -0.87 1.00
CA SER A 130 12.87 -0.18 1.11
C SER A 130 13.54 -0.16 -0.26
N THR A 131 14.05 1.00 -0.66
CA THR A 131 14.72 1.20 -1.95
C THR A 131 16.02 1.92 -1.70
N THR A 132 17.14 1.38 -2.19
CA THR A 132 18.46 1.96 -2.00
C THR A 132 18.99 2.47 -3.34
N PHE A 133 19.30 3.76 -3.40
CA PHE A 133 19.86 4.43 -4.56
C PHE A 133 21.34 4.71 -4.33
N ASN A 134 22.17 4.36 -5.27
CA ASN A 134 23.57 4.76 -5.26
C ASN A 134 23.69 6.14 -5.91
N THR A 135 24.24 7.10 -5.16
CA THR A 135 24.48 8.46 -5.64
C THR A 135 26.00 8.77 -5.57
N PRO A 136 26.48 9.78 -6.27
CA PRO A 136 27.89 10.20 -6.15
C PRO A 136 28.31 10.53 -4.70
N ASN A 137 27.37 10.87 -3.84
CA ASN A 137 27.58 11.21 -2.43
C ASN A 137 27.33 10.03 -1.48
N GLY A 138 27.22 8.80 -2.00
CA GLY A 138 26.95 7.58 -1.23
C GLY A 138 25.56 7.00 -1.47
N ALA A 139 25.30 5.89 -0.81
CA ALA A 139 24.01 5.21 -0.90
C ALA A 139 22.93 5.93 -0.08
N ILE A 140 21.77 6.15 -0.68
CA ILE A 140 20.59 6.73 -0.05
C ILE A 140 19.48 5.70 0.01
N THR A 141 18.95 5.43 1.19
CA THR A 141 17.81 4.53 1.37
C THR A 141 16.55 5.32 1.65
N ALA A 142 15.51 5.05 0.87
CA ALA A 142 14.16 5.54 1.10
C ALA A 142 13.27 4.36 1.52
N THR A 143 12.48 4.55 2.57
CA THR A 143 11.54 3.54 3.06
C THR A 143 10.10 4.04 2.97
N SER A 144 9.17 3.15 2.72
CA SER A 144 7.75 3.41 2.86
C SER A 144 7.07 2.27 3.60
N LYS A 145 6.15 2.63 4.48
CA LYS A 145 5.28 1.71 5.21
C LYS A 145 3.84 2.13 4.94
N GLU A 146 3.04 1.18 4.52
CA GLU A 146 1.60 1.39 4.33
C GLU A 146 0.83 0.51 5.31
N ILE A 147 -0.17 1.08 5.97
CA ILE A 147 -1.11 0.37 6.82
C ILE A 147 -2.47 0.48 6.16
N TRP A 148 -3.04 -0.65 5.83
CA TRP A 148 -4.31 -0.81 5.15
C TRP A 148 -5.37 -1.32 6.12
N GLU A 149 -6.50 -0.64 6.19
CA GLU A 149 -7.61 -0.95 7.08
C GLU A 149 -8.93 -0.91 6.32
N LEU A 150 -9.72 -1.98 6.43
CA LEU A 150 -11.08 -2.01 5.88
C LEU A 150 -12.08 -1.49 6.91
N SER A 151 -13.09 -0.75 6.44
CA SER A 151 -14.29 -0.48 7.23
C SER A 151 -15.03 -1.78 7.56
N ALA A 152 -15.87 -1.76 8.60
CA ALA A 152 -16.61 -2.94 9.04
C ALA A 152 -17.53 -3.53 7.95
N ASP A 153 -18.02 -2.71 7.04
CA ASP A 153 -18.85 -3.11 5.89
C ASP A 153 -18.03 -3.55 4.66
N GLY A 154 -16.69 -3.46 4.73
CA GLY A 154 -15.77 -3.82 3.65
C GLY A 154 -15.84 -2.92 2.41
N LYS A 155 -16.49 -1.74 2.49
CA LYS A 155 -16.70 -0.84 1.35
C LYS A 155 -15.72 0.33 1.30
N THR A 156 -15.02 0.59 2.38
CA THR A 156 -14.00 1.64 2.46
C THR A 156 -12.67 1.04 2.85
N LEU A 157 -11.63 1.39 2.12
CA LEU A 157 -10.25 1.06 2.42
C LEU A 157 -9.49 2.33 2.80
N THR A 158 -8.94 2.37 4.00
CA THR A 158 -8.05 3.44 4.44
C THR A 158 -6.61 2.97 4.35
N VAL A 159 -5.78 3.74 3.66
CA VAL A 159 -4.34 3.48 3.50
C VAL A 159 -3.57 4.63 4.10
N THR A 160 -2.91 4.39 5.22
CA THR A 160 -1.97 5.33 5.83
C THR A 160 -0.56 4.98 5.36
N THR A 161 0.10 5.92 4.69
CA THR A 161 1.46 5.76 4.17
C THR A 161 2.41 6.66 4.95
N GLU A 162 3.44 6.07 5.54
CA GLU A 162 4.58 6.77 6.11
C GLU A 162 5.79 6.57 5.19
N ARG A 163 6.46 7.65 4.83
CA ARG A 163 7.66 7.62 4.01
C ARG A 163 8.78 8.32 4.74
N THR A 164 9.92 7.64 4.82
CA THR A 164 11.14 8.21 5.38
C THR A 164 12.21 8.31 4.30
N SER A 165 12.83 9.46 4.21
CA SER A 165 13.93 9.78 3.31
C SER A 165 14.93 10.66 4.03
N PRO A 166 16.12 10.95 3.47
CA PRO A 166 17.07 11.89 4.04
C PRO A 166 16.52 13.30 4.25
N ARG A 167 15.38 13.63 3.61
CA ARG A 167 14.70 14.93 3.74
C ARG A 167 13.67 14.97 4.86
N GLY A 168 13.47 13.86 5.58
CA GLY A 168 12.50 13.72 6.67
C GLY A 168 11.46 12.65 6.42
N THR A 169 10.51 12.59 7.34
CA THR A 169 9.37 11.66 7.31
C THR A 169 8.09 12.40 6.93
N ASP A 170 7.30 11.79 6.06
CA ASP A 170 6.07 12.33 5.51
C ASP A 170 4.96 11.30 5.68
N THR A 171 3.79 11.72 6.14
CA THR A 171 2.64 10.84 6.36
C THR A 171 1.44 11.31 5.55
N THR A 172 0.84 10.40 4.81
CA THR A 172 -0.39 10.65 4.05
C THR A 172 -1.45 9.61 4.39
N THR A 173 -2.72 9.99 4.27
CA THR A 173 -3.85 9.07 4.43
C THR A 173 -4.72 9.14 3.18
N LYS A 174 -4.93 8.01 2.55
CA LYS A 174 -5.80 7.84 1.39
C LYS A 174 -7.02 7.04 1.77
N VAL A 175 -8.16 7.47 1.33
CA VAL A 175 -9.44 6.78 1.50
C VAL A 175 -9.93 6.32 0.14
N PHE A 176 -10.18 5.04 0.00
CA PHE A 176 -10.67 4.45 -1.22
C PHE A 176 -12.05 3.85 -1.00
N ILE A 177 -12.89 3.92 -2.02
CA ILE A 177 -14.23 3.33 -2.04
C ILE A 177 -14.20 2.13 -2.98
N LYS A 178 -14.82 1.03 -2.56
CA LYS A 178 -14.95 -0.18 -3.36
C LYS A 178 -15.85 0.06 -4.55
N GLY A 179 -15.36 -0.28 -5.76
CA GLY A 179 -16.11 -0.18 -7.02
C GLY A 179 -16.90 -1.44 -7.31
#